data_06178b6133ac9b2d6158c061cc0a46e5
#
_entry.id   06178b6133ac9b2d6158c061cc0a46e5
#
_cell.length_a   1.000
_cell.length_b   1.000
_cell.length_c   1.000
_cell.angle_alpha   90.00
_cell.angle_beta   90.00
_cell.angle_gamma   90.00
#
_symmetry.space_group_name_H-M   'P 1'
#
loop_
_entity.id
_entity.type
_entity.pdbx_description
1 polymer ?
#
loop_
_entity_poly.entity_id
_entity_poly.type
_entity_poly.pdbx_seq_one_letter_code
_entity_poly.pdbx_strand_id
1 'polypeptide(L)'
;MSKFKKRKKGMPAVNTAALPDIVFMLLFFFMVTTTMRETTLLIDTPTLPSATEVKKLEHKSLVSTIYVGKAKDGKYGVGYNRIQLNDKIATPEDVPAFIYNQRESVSEAEIPFMTTSIKADVKASVGTIIDIRLKLRDVNALKLNYSTSKGKD
;
A
#
# COMPACT_ATOMS: atom_id res chain seq x y z
N MET A 1 -66.73 -40.25 25.55
CA MET A 1 -65.89 -40.20 24.34
C MET A 1 -64.90 -39.08 24.47
N SER A 2 -63.66 -39.40 24.70
CA SER A 2 -62.58 -38.46 24.91
C SER A 2 -62.08 -37.96 23.56
N LYS A 3 -62.32 -36.67 23.23
CA LYS A 3 -61.76 -36.05 22.07
C LYS A 3 -60.34 -35.59 22.39
N PHE A 4 -59.32 -36.34 21.98
CA PHE A 4 -57.93 -35.91 21.99
C PHE A 4 -57.71 -34.76 21.00
N LYS A 5 -57.65 -33.56 21.53
CA LYS A 5 -57.31 -32.38 20.78
C LYS A 5 -55.78 -32.42 20.53
N LYS A 6 -55.35 -32.81 19.31
CA LYS A 6 -53.95 -32.69 18.89
C LYS A 6 -53.53 -31.23 18.96
N ARG A 7 -52.69 -30.88 19.94
CA ARG A 7 -52.00 -29.62 19.93
C ARG A 7 -51.08 -29.59 18.72
N LYS A 8 -51.38 -28.73 17.76
CA LYS A 8 -50.42 -28.37 16.70
C LYS A 8 -49.20 -27.76 17.39
N LYS A 9 -48.07 -28.46 17.43
CA LYS A 9 -46.80 -27.88 17.74
C LYS A 9 -46.54 -26.81 16.68
N GLY A 10 -46.69 -25.55 17.03
CA GLY A 10 -46.22 -24.46 16.20
C GLY A 10 -44.72 -24.66 15.95
N MET A 11 -44.30 -24.56 14.69
CA MET A 11 -42.90 -24.56 14.35
C MET A 11 -42.21 -23.46 15.18
N PRO A 12 -41.06 -23.73 15.81
CA PRO A 12 -40.33 -22.70 16.51
C PRO A 12 -40.02 -21.56 15.52
N ALA A 13 -40.39 -20.34 15.88
CA ALA A 13 -40.07 -19.19 15.06
C ALA A 13 -38.54 -19.14 14.91
N VAL A 14 -38.08 -19.24 13.67
CA VAL A 14 -36.65 -19.07 13.36
C VAL A 14 -36.31 -17.66 13.78
N ASN A 15 -35.36 -17.53 14.71
CA ASN A 15 -34.95 -16.23 15.19
C ASN A 15 -34.12 -15.53 14.11
N THR A 16 -34.80 -14.82 13.21
CA THR A 16 -34.18 -14.09 12.10
C THR A 16 -33.39 -12.88 12.56
N ALA A 17 -33.47 -12.51 13.86
CA ALA A 17 -32.69 -11.42 14.45
C ALA A 17 -31.19 -11.73 14.58
N ALA A 18 -30.81 -13.01 14.58
CA ALA A 18 -29.40 -13.42 14.65
C ALA A 18 -28.68 -13.33 13.30
N LEU A 19 -29.38 -13.36 12.18
CA LEU A 19 -28.80 -13.30 10.83
C LEU A 19 -28.10 -11.95 10.54
N PRO A 20 -28.72 -10.78 10.81
CA PRO A 20 -28.06 -9.50 10.63
C PRO A 20 -26.82 -9.32 11.51
N ASP A 21 -26.81 -9.88 12.71
CA ASP A 21 -25.68 -9.80 13.66
C ASP A 21 -24.49 -10.61 13.14
N ILE A 22 -24.72 -11.82 12.64
CA ILE A 22 -23.67 -12.66 12.01
C ILE A 22 -23.09 -11.96 10.80
N VAL A 23 -23.91 -11.39 9.93
CA VAL A 23 -23.47 -10.64 8.73
C VAL A 23 -22.69 -9.39 9.16
N PHE A 24 -23.14 -8.67 10.16
CA PHE A 24 -22.45 -7.48 10.69
C PHE A 24 -21.09 -7.85 11.29
N MET A 25 -21.00 -8.91 12.09
CA MET A 25 -19.75 -9.41 12.65
C MET A 25 -18.78 -9.87 11.57
N LEU A 26 -19.29 -10.53 10.52
CA LEU A 26 -18.49 -10.94 9.36
C LEU A 26 -17.95 -9.73 8.59
N LEU A 27 -18.78 -8.72 8.33
CA LEU A 27 -18.36 -7.47 7.69
C LEU A 27 -17.34 -6.72 8.54
N PHE A 28 -17.56 -6.65 9.87
CA PHE A 28 -16.61 -6.05 10.80
C PHE A 28 -15.28 -6.80 10.83
N PHE A 29 -15.33 -8.14 10.85
CA PHE A 29 -14.13 -8.99 10.77
C PHE A 29 -13.35 -8.75 9.47
N PHE A 30 -14.02 -8.73 8.33
CA PHE A 30 -13.38 -8.40 7.05
C PHE A 30 -12.84 -6.97 7.02
N MET A 31 -13.55 -6.02 7.60
CA MET A 31 -13.08 -4.63 7.69
C MET A 31 -11.81 -4.53 8.55
N VAL A 32 -11.73 -5.25 9.67
CA VAL A 32 -10.56 -5.27 10.55
C VAL A 32 -9.39 -6.05 9.92
N THR A 33 -9.67 -7.15 9.22
CA THR A 33 -8.62 -7.94 8.53
C THR A 33 -8.16 -7.31 7.23
N THR A 34 -8.95 -6.43 6.63
CA THR A 34 -8.58 -5.63 5.45
C THR A 34 -7.81 -4.37 5.84
N THR A 35 -7.40 -4.26 7.10
CA THR A 35 -6.54 -3.15 7.51
C THR A 35 -5.28 -3.15 6.65
N MET A 36 -5.00 -1.97 6.11
CA MET A 36 -3.89 -1.60 5.25
C MET A 36 -2.68 -2.49 5.51
N ARG A 37 -2.17 -3.13 4.48
CA ARG A 37 -0.82 -3.69 4.51
C ARG A 37 0.13 -2.56 4.87
N GLU A 38 0.50 -2.47 6.12
CA GLU A 38 1.63 -1.63 6.50
C GLU A 38 2.87 -2.23 5.87
N THR A 39 3.42 -1.52 4.92
CA THR A 39 4.71 -1.89 4.30
C THR A 39 5.77 -1.91 5.40
N THR A 40 6.33 -3.07 5.67
CA THR A 40 7.41 -3.20 6.65
C THR A 40 8.64 -2.48 6.11
N LEU A 41 9.06 -1.39 6.75
CA LEU A 41 10.24 -0.67 6.35
C LEU A 41 11.50 -1.44 6.75
N LEU A 42 12.19 -1.97 5.75
CA LEU A 42 13.51 -2.59 5.87
C LEU A 42 14.64 -1.55 5.79
N ILE A 43 14.29 -0.36 5.32
CA ILE A 43 15.15 0.82 5.28
C ILE A 43 14.85 1.68 6.52
N ASP A 44 15.88 2.29 7.10
CA ASP A 44 15.69 3.31 8.12
C ASP A 44 14.78 4.42 7.57
N THR A 45 13.95 4.99 8.43
CA THR A 45 13.05 6.07 8.00
C THR A 45 13.86 7.15 7.30
N PRO A 46 13.67 7.36 5.98
CA PRO A 46 14.50 8.32 5.25
C PRO A 46 14.30 9.73 5.80
N THR A 47 15.40 10.42 6.04
CA THR A 47 15.36 11.86 6.30
C THR A 47 15.09 12.56 4.98
N LEU A 48 13.86 13.03 4.80
CA LEU A 48 13.45 13.64 3.55
C LEU A 48 14.13 14.99 3.34
N PRO A 49 14.57 15.31 2.12
CA PRO A 49 15.08 16.65 1.80
C PRO A 49 13.98 17.68 2.01
N SER A 50 14.35 18.87 2.46
CA SER A 50 13.43 19.99 2.61
C SER A 50 13.09 20.64 1.26
N ALA A 51 11.84 21.02 1.09
CA ALA A 51 11.39 21.77 -0.07
C ALA A 51 10.49 22.93 0.34
N THR A 52 10.57 24.01 -0.43
CA THR A 52 9.77 25.23 -0.18
C THR A 52 8.29 25.02 -0.53
N GLU A 53 8.01 24.29 -1.60
CA GLU A 53 6.65 23.98 -2.02
C GLU A 53 6.37 22.48 -1.90
N VAL A 54 5.37 22.13 -1.10
CA VAL A 54 4.93 20.75 -0.89
C VAL A 54 3.46 20.64 -1.27
N LYS A 55 3.15 19.84 -2.29
CA LYS A 55 1.78 19.48 -2.65
C LYS A 55 1.41 18.13 -2.07
N LYS A 56 0.25 18.05 -1.46
CA LYS A 56 -0.29 16.79 -0.96
C LYS A 56 -0.89 15.97 -2.12
N LEU A 57 -0.59 14.68 -2.17
CA LEU A 57 -1.18 13.78 -3.16
C LEU A 57 -2.67 13.55 -2.87
N GLU A 58 -3.51 13.72 -3.88
CA GLU A 58 -4.97 13.63 -3.74
C GLU A 58 -5.45 12.17 -3.61
N HIS A 59 -4.87 11.26 -4.36
CA HIS A 59 -5.27 9.84 -4.41
C HIS A 59 -4.17 8.93 -3.86
N LYS A 60 -4.12 8.76 -2.55
CA LYS A 60 -3.11 7.93 -1.88
C LYS A 60 -3.19 6.44 -2.26
N SER A 61 -4.36 5.95 -2.61
CA SER A 61 -4.57 4.56 -3.02
C SER A 61 -3.90 4.19 -4.34
N LEU A 62 -3.65 5.17 -5.19
CA LEU A 62 -3.01 5.01 -6.50
C LEU A 62 -1.51 5.38 -6.49
N VAL A 63 -0.93 5.51 -5.29
CA VAL A 63 0.47 5.87 -5.12
C VAL A 63 1.31 4.64 -4.84
N SER A 64 2.20 4.31 -5.76
CA SER A 64 3.25 3.31 -5.57
C SER A 64 4.47 3.97 -4.96
N THR A 65 4.92 3.51 -3.81
CA THR A 65 6.05 4.14 -3.11
C THR A 65 7.34 3.32 -3.27
N ILE A 66 8.40 4.01 -3.64
CA ILE A 66 9.77 3.49 -3.71
C ILE A 66 10.58 4.18 -2.62
N TYR A 67 11.18 3.41 -1.73
CA TYR A 67 12.05 3.93 -0.67
C TYR A 67 13.52 3.79 -1.08
N VAL A 68 14.31 4.83 -0.83
CA VAL A 68 15.76 4.82 -1.05
C VAL A 68 16.44 5.33 0.21
N GLY A 69 17.32 4.52 0.78
CA GLY A 69 18.01 4.89 2.01
C GLY A 69 18.92 3.80 2.54
N LYS A 70 19.25 3.88 3.80
CA LYS A 70 20.08 2.90 4.50
C LYS A 70 19.24 1.72 4.97
N ALA A 71 19.70 0.49 4.70
CA ALA A 71 19.04 -0.70 5.24
C ALA A 71 19.23 -0.80 6.77
N LYS A 72 18.17 -1.21 7.48
CA LYS A 72 18.20 -1.45 8.93
C LYS A 72 19.12 -2.61 9.31
N ASP A 73 19.14 -3.65 8.46
CA ASP A 73 19.90 -4.85 8.69
C ASP A 73 21.16 -4.84 7.83
N GLY A 74 22.31 -5.03 8.47
CA GLY A 74 23.61 -5.04 7.80
C GLY A 74 23.78 -6.13 6.74
N LYS A 75 22.94 -7.19 6.75
CA LYS A 75 22.95 -8.23 5.70
C LYS A 75 22.64 -7.70 4.30
N TYR A 76 21.95 -6.57 4.19
CA TYR A 76 21.64 -5.92 2.91
C TYR A 76 22.72 -4.95 2.44
N GLY A 77 23.84 -4.90 3.16
CA GLY A 77 24.98 -4.03 2.85
C GLY A 77 24.89 -2.66 3.50
N VAL A 78 26.00 -1.93 3.40
CA VAL A 78 26.19 -0.61 4.00
C VAL A 78 25.95 0.49 2.97
N GLY A 79 25.39 1.60 3.38
CA GLY A 79 25.19 2.79 2.54
C GLY A 79 23.75 3.20 2.37
N TYR A 80 23.54 4.40 1.81
CA TYR A 80 22.22 5.05 1.68
C TYR A 80 21.53 4.80 0.33
N ASN A 81 22.06 3.89 -0.49
CA ASN A 81 21.58 3.64 -1.86
C ASN A 81 20.78 2.32 -1.97
N ARG A 82 20.23 1.84 -0.87
CA ARG A 82 19.37 0.65 -0.90
C ARG A 82 17.97 1.05 -1.30
N ILE A 83 17.40 0.28 -2.22
CA ILE A 83 16.06 0.48 -2.74
C ILE A 83 15.15 -0.55 -2.09
N GLN A 84 14.01 -0.12 -1.61
CA GLN A 84 12.95 -0.99 -1.15
C GLN A 84 11.70 -0.80 -2.01
N LEU A 85 11.23 -1.93 -2.55
CA LEU A 85 9.97 -2.04 -3.28
C LEU A 85 9.03 -2.92 -2.46
N ASN A 86 7.90 -2.37 -2.01
CA ASN A 86 7.04 -3.03 -1.03
C ASN A 86 7.84 -3.46 0.22
N ASP A 87 7.88 -4.77 0.51
CA ASP A 87 8.51 -5.35 1.69
C ASP A 87 9.88 -6.00 1.40
N LYS A 88 10.50 -5.68 0.25
CA LYS A 88 11.75 -6.30 -0.19
C LYS A 88 12.78 -5.26 -0.59
N ILE A 89 14.03 -5.54 -0.22
CA ILE A 89 15.18 -4.81 -0.79
C ILE A 89 15.35 -5.28 -2.23
N ALA A 90 15.50 -4.33 -3.12
CA ALA A 90 15.51 -4.53 -4.57
C ALA A 90 16.63 -3.72 -5.24
N THR A 91 16.77 -3.93 -6.54
CA THR A 91 17.68 -3.19 -7.41
C THR A 91 16.88 -2.32 -8.38
N PRO A 92 17.49 -1.36 -9.08
CA PRO A 92 16.80 -0.60 -10.13
C PRO A 92 16.20 -1.51 -11.22
N GLU A 93 16.79 -2.66 -11.47
CA GLU A 93 16.31 -3.63 -12.48
C GLU A 93 14.97 -4.26 -12.11
N ASP A 94 14.60 -4.26 -10.83
CA ASP A 94 13.34 -4.81 -10.33
C ASP A 94 12.16 -3.81 -10.44
N VAL A 95 12.46 -2.53 -10.70
CA VAL A 95 11.46 -1.46 -10.79
C VAL A 95 10.41 -1.70 -11.86
N PRO A 96 10.75 -2.13 -13.09
CA PRO A 96 9.75 -2.45 -14.11
C PRO A 96 8.74 -3.51 -13.67
N ALA A 97 9.22 -4.62 -13.11
CA ALA A 97 8.35 -5.70 -12.62
C ALA A 97 7.44 -5.22 -11.48
N PHE A 98 7.96 -4.39 -10.59
CA PHE A 98 7.19 -3.76 -9.53
C PHE A 98 6.03 -2.92 -10.09
N ILE A 99 6.27 -2.08 -11.10
CA ILE A 99 5.23 -1.24 -11.71
C ILE A 99 4.19 -2.09 -12.44
N TYR A 100 4.58 -3.14 -13.14
CA TYR A 100 3.63 -4.05 -13.77
C TYR A 100 2.71 -4.72 -12.74
N ASN A 101 3.25 -5.24 -11.66
CA ASN A 101 2.47 -5.83 -10.58
C ASN A 101 1.51 -4.83 -9.92
N GLN A 102 1.92 -3.57 -9.79
CA GLN A 102 1.05 -2.51 -9.29
C GLN A 102 -0.10 -2.20 -10.25
N ARG A 103 0.15 -2.21 -11.55
CA ARG A 103 -0.88 -2.01 -12.59
C ARG A 103 -1.91 -3.12 -12.60
N GLU A 104 -1.49 -4.36 -12.39
CA GLU A 104 -2.40 -5.51 -12.32
C GLU A 104 -3.36 -5.46 -11.11
N SER A 105 -2.98 -4.74 -10.06
CA SER A 105 -3.79 -4.60 -8.83
C SER A 105 -4.84 -3.49 -8.89
N VAL A 106 -4.85 -2.69 -9.95
CA VAL A 106 -5.79 -1.58 -10.15
C VAL A 106 -6.57 -1.77 -11.44
N SER A 107 -7.72 -1.09 -11.56
CA SER A 107 -8.51 -1.13 -12.80
C SER A 107 -7.80 -0.40 -13.94
N GLU A 108 -8.04 -0.82 -15.18
CA GLU A 108 -7.44 -0.19 -16.38
C GLU A 108 -7.73 1.32 -16.47
N ALA A 109 -8.91 1.74 -16.01
CA ALA A 109 -9.31 3.14 -15.99
C ALA A 109 -8.47 3.99 -14.99
N GLU A 110 -7.91 3.36 -13.96
CA GLU A 110 -7.12 4.04 -12.93
C GLU A 110 -5.62 4.07 -13.22
N ILE A 111 -5.14 3.23 -14.14
CA ILE A 111 -3.71 3.18 -14.52
C ILE A 111 -3.15 4.55 -14.91
N PRO A 112 -3.82 5.41 -15.69
CA PRO A 112 -3.31 6.74 -16.05
C PRO A 112 -3.16 7.68 -14.86
N PHE A 113 -3.86 7.42 -13.77
CA PHE A 113 -3.83 8.23 -12.54
C PHE A 113 -2.81 7.74 -11.52
N MET A 114 -2.20 6.58 -11.73
CA MET A 114 -1.16 6.05 -10.86
C MET A 114 0.02 7.01 -10.79
N THR A 115 0.51 7.23 -9.60
CA THR A 115 1.66 8.08 -9.32
C THR A 115 2.72 7.28 -8.58
N THR A 116 3.95 7.36 -9.02
CA THR A 116 5.09 6.77 -8.31
C THR A 116 5.72 7.82 -7.41
N SER A 117 5.74 7.57 -6.11
CA SER A 117 6.36 8.42 -5.12
C SER A 117 7.73 7.87 -4.71
N ILE A 118 8.77 8.65 -4.88
CA ILE A 118 10.12 8.29 -4.45
C ILE A 118 10.40 8.99 -3.12
N LYS A 119 10.62 8.19 -2.08
CA LYS A 119 11.02 8.64 -0.73
C LYS A 119 12.50 8.35 -0.55
N ALA A 120 13.33 9.29 -0.91
CA ALA A 120 14.78 9.16 -0.81
C ALA A 120 15.32 9.89 0.42
N ASP A 121 16.30 9.26 1.08
CA ASP A 121 17.08 9.91 2.12
C ASP A 121 17.92 11.03 1.52
N VAL A 122 18.12 12.09 2.28
CA VAL A 122 18.97 13.25 1.88
C VAL A 122 20.40 12.83 1.54
N LYS A 123 20.88 11.73 2.11
CA LYS A 123 22.20 11.14 1.86
C LYS A 123 22.23 10.13 0.71
N ALA A 124 21.08 9.83 0.10
CA ALA A 124 21.02 8.94 -1.04
C ALA A 124 21.72 9.55 -2.26
N SER A 125 22.37 8.71 -3.05
CA SER A 125 23.04 9.16 -4.28
C SER A 125 22.02 9.56 -5.33
N VAL A 126 22.26 10.70 -5.99
CA VAL A 126 21.48 11.16 -7.14
C VAL A 126 21.53 10.14 -8.29
N GLY A 127 22.66 9.44 -8.47
CA GLY A 127 22.79 8.38 -9.47
C GLY A 127 21.76 7.28 -9.30
N THR A 128 21.54 6.80 -8.08
CA THR A 128 20.50 5.80 -7.79
C THR A 128 19.10 6.29 -8.15
N ILE A 129 18.80 7.56 -7.86
CA ILE A 129 17.51 8.18 -8.22
C ILE A 129 17.34 8.27 -9.74
N ILE A 130 18.41 8.62 -10.45
CA ILE A 130 18.40 8.66 -11.93
C ILE A 130 18.17 7.28 -12.51
N ASP A 131 18.82 6.24 -11.99
CA ASP A 131 18.62 4.87 -12.44
C ASP A 131 17.17 4.41 -12.26
N ILE A 132 16.57 4.70 -11.12
CA ILE A 132 15.14 4.44 -10.88
C ILE A 132 14.27 5.18 -11.90
N ARG A 133 14.55 6.44 -12.15
CA ARG A 133 13.79 7.24 -13.12
C ARG A 133 13.88 6.70 -14.54
N LEU A 134 15.05 6.26 -14.95
CA LEU A 134 15.24 5.65 -16.27
C LEU A 134 14.40 4.38 -16.41
N LYS A 135 14.40 3.52 -15.40
CA LYS A 135 13.57 2.30 -15.39
C LYS A 135 12.07 2.61 -15.36
N LEU A 136 11.65 3.63 -14.64
CA LEU A 136 10.25 4.09 -14.65
C LEU A 136 9.83 4.65 -16.01
N ARG A 137 10.72 5.37 -16.67
CA ARG A 137 10.50 5.86 -18.04
C ARG A 137 10.33 4.71 -19.03
N ASP A 138 11.16 3.67 -18.94
CA ASP A 138 11.11 2.50 -19.82
C ASP A 138 9.74 1.77 -19.78
N VAL A 139 9.06 1.81 -18.65
CA VAL A 139 7.71 1.26 -18.48
C VAL A 139 6.60 2.31 -18.57
N ASN A 140 6.92 3.49 -19.06
CA ASN A 140 5.98 4.61 -19.21
C ASN A 140 5.27 5.03 -17.91
N ALA A 141 5.94 4.91 -16.77
CA ALA A 141 5.47 5.40 -15.47
C ALA A 141 5.97 6.84 -15.23
N LEU A 142 5.40 7.80 -15.99
CA LEU A 142 5.90 9.16 -16.07
C LEU A 142 5.43 10.07 -14.95
N LYS A 143 4.38 9.67 -14.23
CA LYS A 143 3.82 10.43 -13.11
C LYS A 143 4.64 10.18 -11.86
N LEU A 144 5.62 11.05 -11.61
CA LEU A 144 6.55 10.95 -10.49
C LEU A 144 6.30 12.03 -9.46
N ASN A 145 6.45 11.65 -8.21
CA ASN A 145 6.47 12.56 -7.07
C ASN A 145 7.68 12.26 -6.19
N TYR A 146 8.34 13.30 -5.74
CA TYR A 146 9.40 13.20 -4.74
C TYR A 146 8.85 13.64 -3.39
N SER A 147 8.88 12.74 -2.42
CA SER A 147 8.48 13.10 -1.06
C SER A 147 9.56 13.96 -0.41
N THR A 148 9.15 15.12 0.05
CA THR A 148 9.99 16.10 0.73
C THR A 148 9.37 16.52 2.05
N SER A 149 10.17 16.96 2.99
CA SER A 149 9.69 17.63 4.20
C SER A 149 9.52 19.13 3.93
N LYS A 150 8.55 19.75 4.59
CA LYS A 150 8.43 21.21 4.53
C LYS A 150 9.63 21.82 5.23
N GLY A 151 10.38 22.67 4.52
CA GLY A 151 11.46 23.46 5.12
C GLY A 151 10.88 24.33 6.23
N LYS A 152 11.59 24.45 7.35
CA LYS A 152 11.33 25.50 8.33
C LYS A 152 11.90 26.79 7.74
N ASP A 153 11.03 27.78 7.57
CA ASP A 153 11.44 29.17 7.35
C ASP A 153 12.24 29.68 8.55
#